data_58297509f3d16ca8f1cf18be5616784c
#
_entry.id   58297509f3d16ca8f1cf18be5616784c
#
_cell.length_a   1.000
_cell.length_b   1.000
_cell.length_c   1.000
_cell.angle_alpha   90.00
_cell.angle_beta   90.00
_cell.angle_gamma   90.00
#
_symmetry.space_group_name_H-M   'P 1'
#
loop_
_entity.id
_entity.type
_entity.pdbx_description
1 polymer ?
#
loop_
_entity_poly.entity_id
_entity_poly.type
_entity_poly.pdbx_seq_one_letter_code
_entity_poly.pdbx_strand_id
1 'polypeptide(L)'
;MAGKVENSKKYSPKLGKKELDLLTRLSNALSVSGDEQEVREIVYEELKPLDLPMHTDAMGNVLVRHEGKGKDRLKVMIATHMDEVGMMMTKEDGDGLFEFVVIGGVDPRQLVGKPVIVGRKHVPGVIGAKAIHLTTKEEREQVLKVNSLRIDVGLGGSKLVEIGDRATFATSLAVLGPSLRGKALDDRLGVFNLIQLLKNAPENIDLLAAFTVQEELGLRGATVAAYHFNPDIGIAMDSTPANDMPHFDGEDNHTHNTKLDGGPAIYLMDGATIGDHRLVKWLTETAEAEKIPWQYRQPGRGGTDAGAIHKTRAGVPSVSVSVPQRYLHSPAGIVRIDDELNTLKLMHAALSRLDKSILKPQENK
;
A
#
# COMPACT_ATOMS: atom_id res chain seq x y z
N MET A 1 40.93 5.68 7.06
CA MET A 1 41.04 4.27 7.52
C MET A 1 39.67 3.66 7.29
N ALA A 2 39.54 2.78 6.33
CA ALA A 2 38.29 2.10 6.05
C ALA A 2 38.06 1.04 7.14
N GLY A 3 37.08 1.27 8.01
CA GLY A 3 36.63 0.27 8.98
C GLY A 3 36.11 -0.95 8.23
N LYS A 4 36.62 -2.11 8.57
CA LYS A 4 36.10 -3.40 8.10
C LYS A 4 34.64 -3.49 8.53
N VAL A 5 33.73 -3.41 7.57
CA VAL A 5 32.34 -3.85 7.74
C VAL A 5 32.41 -5.37 7.90
N GLU A 6 32.17 -5.86 9.11
CA GLU A 6 31.99 -7.29 9.36
C GLU A 6 30.91 -7.84 8.43
N ASN A 7 31.16 -9.02 7.88
CA ASN A 7 30.29 -9.76 6.97
C ASN A 7 28.96 -10.09 7.67
N SER A 8 28.05 -9.12 7.78
CA SER A 8 26.66 -9.43 8.09
C SER A 8 26.11 -10.28 6.95
N LYS A 9 25.53 -11.42 7.27
CA LYS A 9 24.85 -12.27 6.27
C LYS A 9 23.94 -11.38 5.44
N LYS A 10 24.20 -11.30 4.14
CA LYS A 10 23.43 -10.47 3.21
C LYS A 10 21.95 -10.85 3.30
N TYR A 11 21.09 -9.90 3.64
CA TYR A 11 19.66 -10.14 3.72
C TYR A 11 19.11 -10.54 2.33
N SER A 12 18.48 -11.70 2.26
CA SER A 12 17.95 -12.27 1.01
C SER A 12 16.51 -12.74 1.25
N PRO A 13 15.52 -11.84 1.08
CA PRO A 13 14.13 -12.19 1.30
C PRO A 13 13.67 -13.27 0.31
N LYS A 14 12.72 -14.09 0.73
CA LYS A 14 12.11 -15.15 -0.07
C LYS A 14 10.63 -15.21 0.22
N LEU A 15 9.85 -15.50 -0.80
CA LEU A 15 8.42 -15.79 -0.64
C LEU A 15 8.25 -17.29 -0.37
N GLY A 16 8.50 -17.71 0.86
CA GLY A 16 8.24 -19.08 1.31
C GLY A 16 6.78 -19.27 1.72
N LYS A 17 6.46 -20.45 2.28
CA LYS A 17 5.08 -20.76 2.68
C LYS A 17 4.52 -19.80 3.74
N LYS A 18 5.34 -19.39 4.71
CA LYS A 18 4.91 -18.46 5.79
C LYS A 18 4.66 -17.05 5.26
N GLU A 19 5.55 -16.58 4.40
CA GLU A 19 5.44 -15.27 3.78
C GLU A 19 4.22 -15.20 2.84
N LEU A 20 3.98 -16.24 2.06
CA LEU A 20 2.79 -16.34 1.21
C LEU A 20 1.50 -16.43 2.03
N ASP A 21 1.49 -17.15 3.15
CA ASP A 21 0.37 -17.21 4.08
C ASP A 21 0.05 -15.82 4.65
N LEU A 22 1.06 -15.10 5.13
CA LEU A 22 0.90 -13.73 5.62
C LEU A 22 0.34 -12.80 4.55
N LEU A 23 0.89 -12.80 3.33
CA LEU A 23 0.36 -12.01 2.21
C LEU A 23 -1.08 -12.40 1.87
N THR A 24 -1.41 -13.68 1.94
CA THR A 24 -2.78 -14.17 1.70
C THR A 24 -3.75 -13.63 2.75
N ARG A 25 -3.38 -13.68 4.02
CA ARG A 25 -4.18 -13.13 5.12
C ARG A 25 -4.37 -11.62 4.95
N LEU A 26 -3.29 -10.89 4.68
CA LEU A 26 -3.33 -9.44 4.47
C LEU A 26 -4.20 -9.04 3.27
N SER A 27 -3.99 -9.67 2.10
CA SER A 27 -4.76 -9.33 0.90
C SER A 27 -6.25 -9.70 1.01
N ASN A 28 -6.58 -10.80 1.69
CA ASN A 28 -7.96 -11.28 1.81
C ASN A 28 -8.75 -10.57 2.91
N ALA A 29 -8.09 -9.93 3.88
CA ALA A 29 -8.75 -9.19 4.96
C ALA A 29 -9.65 -8.07 4.42
N LEU A 30 -10.81 -7.86 5.06
CA LEU A 30 -11.67 -6.71 4.82
C LEU A 30 -11.12 -5.53 5.63
N SER A 31 -10.64 -4.50 4.96
CA SER A 31 -10.02 -3.36 5.62
C SER A 31 -10.15 -2.09 4.77
N VAL A 32 -11.38 -1.74 4.44
CA VAL A 32 -11.70 -0.48 3.73
C VAL A 32 -11.48 0.70 4.65
N SER A 33 -11.07 1.85 4.11
CA SER A 33 -10.77 3.06 4.90
C SER A 33 -11.82 3.35 5.98
N GLY A 34 -11.35 3.50 7.22
CA GLY A 34 -12.16 3.73 8.42
C GLY A 34 -12.70 2.44 9.08
N ASP A 35 -12.33 1.25 8.58
CA ASP A 35 -12.56 -0.04 9.24
C ASP A 35 -11.38 -0.99 9.00
N GLU A 36 -10.18 -0.59 9.45
CA GLU A 36 -8.92 -1.29 9.22
C GLU A 36 -8.63 -2.37 10.28
N GLN A 37 -9.64 -2.84 11.01
CA GLN A 37 -9.45 -3.72 12.17
C GLN A 37 -8.80 -5.04 11.81
N GLU A 38 -9.21 -5.72 10.73
CA GLU A 38 -8.69 -7.05 10.39
C GLU A 38 -7.20 -7.03 10.06
N VAL A 39 -6.75 -6.04 9.30
CA VAL A 39 -5.31 -5.88 9.02
C VAL A 39 -4.54 -5.48 10.27
N ARG A 40 -5.10 -4.61 11.09
CA ARG A 40 -4.51 -4.23 12.38
C ARG A 40 -4.28 -5.45 13.28
N GLU A 41 -5.25 -6.36 13.37
CA GLU A 41 -5.13 -7.59 14.14
C GLU A 41 -4.01 -8.49 13.61
N ILE A 42 -3.88 -8.63 12.29
CA ILE A 42 -2.79 -9.37 11.65
C ILE A 42 -1.43 -8.73 12.00
N VAL A 43 -1.31 -7.40 11.93
CA VAL A 43 -0.08 -6.69 12.30
C VAL A 43 0.31 -6.96 13.76
N TYR A 44 -0.65 -6.86 14.68
CA TYR A 44 -0.41 -7.17 16.09
C TYR A 44 0.04 -8.60 16.30
N GLU A 45 -0.62 -9.57 15.67
CA GLU A 45 -0.28 -10.98 15.76
C GLU A 45 1.14 -11.26 15.26
N GLU A 46 1.51 -10.72 14.10
CA GLU A 46 2.81 -10.94 13.46
C GLU A 46 3.98 -10.28 14.20
N LEU A 47 3.73 -9.15 14.88
CA LEU A 47 4.76 -8.40 15.61
C LEU A 47 4.84 -8.74 17.08
N LYS A 48 3.83 -9.39 17.67
CA LYS A 48 3.81 -9.81 19.07
C LYS A 48 5.08 -10.56 19.53
N PRO A 49 5.65 -11.48 18.72
CA PRO A 49 6.87 -12.19 19.15
C PRO A 49 8.12 -11.31 19.25
N LEU A 50 8.10 -10.09 18.71
CA LEU A 50 9.25 -9.17 18.76
C LEU A 50 9.31 -8.35 20.05
N ASP A 51 8.25 -8.35 20.85
CA ASP A 51 8.13 -7.62 22.12
C ASP A 51 8.53 -6.12 22.01
N LEU A 52 8.15 -5.49 20.88
CA LEU A 52 8.44 -4.09 20.60
C LEU A 52 7.37 -3.17 21.21
N PRO A 53 7.74 -1.96 21.65
CA PRO A 53 6.76 -0.92 21.98
C PRO A 53 5.81 -0.66 20.81
N MET A 54 4.54 -0.98 21.01
CA MET A 54 3.52 -0.93 19.97
C MET A 54 2.18 -0.46 20.55
N HIS A 55 1.49 0.46 19.89
CA HIS A 55 0.15 0.91 20.29
C HIS A 55 -0.68 1.37 19.10
N THR A 56 -1.99 1.37 19.28
CA THR A 56 -2.93 1.99 18.34
C THR A 56 -3.24 3.41 18.79
N ASP A 57 -3.10 4.39 17.90
CA ASP A 57 -3.45 5.78 18.18
C ASP A 57 -4.97 6.04 18.03
N ALA A 58 -5.40 7.29 18.28
CA ALA A 58 -6.80 7.67 18.22
C ALA A 58 -7.41 7.60 16.80
N MET A 59 -6.58 7.63 15.75
CA MET A 59 -7.05 7.46 14.37
C MET A 59 -7.18 5.99 13.99
N GLY A 60 -6.49 5.09 14.70
CA GLY A 60 -6.43 3.66 14.39
C GLY A 60 -5.12 3.21 13.75
N ASN A 61 -4.12 4.09 13.58
CA ASN A 61 -2.80 3.69 13.13
C ASN A 61 -2.16 2.73 14.15
N VAL A 62 -1.39 1.74 13.68
CA VAL A 62 -0.49 0.98 14.55
C VAL A 62 0.90 1.58 14.46
N LEU A 63 1.39 2.07 15.59
CA LEU A 63 2.68 2.72 15.72
C LEU A 63 3.63 1.81 16.49
N VAL A 64 4.76 1.46 15.87
CA VAL A 64 5.76 0.54 16.43
C VAL A 64 7.12 1.23 16.43
N ARG A 65 7.87 1.08 17.53
CA ARG A 65 9.21 1.61 17.63
C ARG A 65 10.22 0.48 17.85
N HIS A 66 11.18 0.38 16.93
CA HIS A 66 12.38 -0.44 17.09
C HIS A 66 13.58 0.48 17.34
N GLU A 67 14.13 0.44 18.54
CA GLU A 67 15.33 1.21 18.87
C GLU A 67 16.58 0.47 18.40
N GLY A 68 17.41 1.17 17.63
CA GLY A 68 18.71 0.66 17.19
C GLY A 68 19.73 0.63 18.33
N LYS A 69 20.97 0.30 18.01
CA LYS A 69 22.11 0.26 18.94
C LYS A 69 23.07 1.43 18.71
N GLY A 70 23.77 1.83 19.73
CA GLY A 70 24.77 2.89 19.67
C GLY A 70 24.19 4.29 19.92
N LYS A 71 25.04 5.32 19.72
CA LYS A 71 24.68 6.73 19.91
C LYS A 71 24.43 7.40 18.55
N ASP A 72 23.69 8.49 18.57
CA ASP A 72 23.47 9.33 17.39
C ASP A 72 22.75 8.69 16.19
N ARG A 73 21.75 7.87 16.46
CA ARG A 73 20.91 7.23 15.44
C ARG A 73 19.95 8.23 14.80
N LEU A 74 19.61 8.00 13.54
CA LEU A 74 18.50 8.66 12.85
C LEU A 74 17.17 8.00 13.22
N LYS A 75 16.15 8.81 13.43
CA LYS A 75 14.76 8.38 13.54
C LYS A 75 14.17 8.31 12.14
N VAL A 76 14.01 7.11 11.62
CA VAL A 76 13.48 6.86 10.28
C VAL A 76 12.06 6.36 10.38
N MET A 77 11.10 7.14 9.93
CA MET A 77 9.72 6.70 9.82
C MET A 77 9.50 6.00 8.50
N ILE A 78 8.95 4.80 8.55
CA ILE A 78 8.38 4.11 7.39
C ILE A 78 6.88 4.01 7.58
N ALA A 79 6.12 4.49 6.60
CA ALA A 79 4.67 4.40 6.55
C ALA A 79 4.21 3.46 5.44
N THR A 80 3.21 2.64 5.75
CA THR A 80 2.46 1.79 4.82
C THR A 80 1.01 1.80 5.25
N HIS A 81 0.07 1.83 4.31
CA HIS A 81 -1.32 1.93 4.72
C HIS A 81 -2.03 0.57 4.83
N MET A 82 -2.88 0.45 5.86
CA MET A 82 -3.69 -0.74 6.13
C MET A 82 -5.00 -0.75 5.37
N ASP A 83 -5.47 0.41 4.92
CA ASP A 83 -6.74 0.50 4.22
C ASP A 83 -6.64 0.09 2.74
N GLU A 84 -7.78 -0.11 2.15
CA GLU A 84 -8.00 -0.38 0.74
C GLU A 84 -9.20 0.40 0.24
N VAL A 85 -9.29 0.63 -1.06
CA VAL A 85 -10.48 1.14 -1.72
C VAL A 85 -11.64 0.16 -1.59
N GLY A 86 -12.88 0.68 -1.49
CA GLY A 86 -14.04 -0.18 -1.36
C GLY A 86 -15.35 0.58 -1.38
N MET A 87 -16.34 0.10 -0.64
CA MET A 87 -17.68 0.68 -0.57
C MET A 87 -18.15 0.79 0.88
N MET A 88 -19.12 1.66 1.11
CA MET A 88 -19.84 1.77 2.39
C MET A 88 -21.34 1.77 2.13
N MET A 89 -22.05 0.93 2.87
CA MET A 89 -23.51 0.87 2.84
C MET A 89 -24.12 2.16 3.38
N THR A 90 -25.04 2.78 2.63
CA THR A 90 -25.64 4.07 3.01
C THR A 90 -27.12 4.02 3.26
N LYS A 91 -27.83 3.10 2.62
CA LYS A 91 -29.29 2.96 2.75
C LYS A 91 -29.73 1.57 2.32
N GLU A 92 -30.69 1.00 3.01
CA GLU A 92 -31.43 -0.17 2.55
C GLU A 92 -32.49 0.25 1.52
N ASP A 93 -32.52 -0.40 0.37
CA ASP A 93 -33.42 -0.10 -0.77
C ASP A 93 -34.26 -1.30 -1.18
N GLY A 94 -34.59 -2.15 -0.22
CA GLY A 94 -35.32 -3.41 -0.34
C GLY A 94 -34.63 -4.53 0.43
N ASP A 95 -35.33 -5.63 0.69
CA ASP A 95 -34.75 -6.73 1.47
C ASP A 95 -33.50 -7.29 0.81
N GLY A 96 -32.37 -7.10 1.46
CA GLY A 96 -31.05 -7.51 0.99
C GLY A 96 -30.43 -6.60 -0.07
N LEU A 97 -31.05 -5.49 -0.46
CA LEU A 97 -30.54 -4.54 -1.44
C LEU A 97 -30.07 -3.25 -0.75
N PHE A 98 -28.84 -2.82 -1.03
CA PHE A 98 -28.26 -1.62 -0.39
C PHE A 98 -27.74 -0.64 -1.43
N GLU A 99 -28.07 0.65 -1.21
CA GLU A 99 -27.34 1.77 -1.78
C GLU A 99 -25.94 1.86 -1.10
N PHE A 100 -24.95 2.28 -1.85
CA PHE A 100 -23.61 2.45 -1.34
C PHE A 100 -22.90 3.65 -1.93
N VAL A 101 -21.85 4.11 -1.25
CA VAL A 101 -20.87 5.06 -1.77
C VAL A 101 -19.54 4.37 -1.93
N VAL A 102 -18.75 4.81 -2.90
CA VAL A 102 -17.38 4.36 -3.10
C VAL A 102 -16.48 5.06 -2.08
N ILE A 103 -15.55 4.32 -1.50
CA ILE A 103 -14.51 4.79 -0.60
C ILE A 103 -13.18 4.65 -1.36
N GLY A 104 -12.45 5.77 -1.51
CA GLY A 104 -11.24 5.84 -2.34
C GLY A 104 -11.53 5.94 -3.84
N GLY A 105 -10.51 5.74 -4.65
CA GLY A 105 -10.55 5.96 -6.09
C GLY A 105 -10.88 4.70 -6.90
N VAL A 106 -12.14 4.26 -6.98
CA VAL A 106 -12.55 3.11 -7.80
C VAL A 106 -13.25 3.56 -9.07
N ASP A 107 -12.85 2.98 -10.21
CA ASP A 107 -13.53 3.20 -11.50
C ASP A 107 -14.89 2.49 -11.53
N PRO A 108 -16.01 3.22 -11.71
CA PRO A 108 -17.35 2.62 -11.73
C PRO A 108 -17.55 1.53 -12.78
N ARG A 109 -16.78 1.55 -13.87
CA ARG A 109 -16.82 0.52 -14.92
C ARG A 109 -16.42 -0.87 -14.43
N GLN A 110 -15.67 -0.92 -13.33
CA GLN A 110 -15.16 -2.16 -12.75
C GLN A 110 -16.07 -2.75 -11.67
N LEU A 111 -17.18 -2.09 -11.34
CA LEU A 111 -18.05 -2.49 -10.22
C LEU A 111 -19.08 -3.56 -10.62
N VAL A 112 -19.70 -3.42 -11.79
CA VAL A 112 -20.85 -4.23 -12.19
C VAL A 112 -20.55 -5.73 -12.22
N GLY A 113 -21.41 -6.51 -11.55
CA GLY A 113 -21.31 -7.97 -11.50
C GLY A 113 -20.19 -8.50 -10.61
N LYS A 114 -19.52 -7.64 -9.84
CA LYS A 114 -18.41 -8.09 -8.98
C LYS A 114 -18.95 -8.68 -7.67
N PRO A 115 -18.47 -9.87 -7.27
CA PRO A 115 -18.68 -10.38 -5.94
C PRO A 115 -18.01 -9.49 -4.90
N VAL A 116 -18.68 -9.28 -3.78
CA VAL A 116 -18.19 -8.50 -2.64
C VAL A 116 -18.40 -9.24 -1.33
N ILE A 117 -17.67 -8.81 -0.30
CA ILE A 117 -17.84 -9.21 1.09
C ILE A 117 -18.24 -7.99 1.87
N VAL A 118 -19.31 -8.07 2.67
CA VAL A 118 -19.90 -6.95 3.39
C VAL A 118 -19.80 -7.15 4.90
N GLY A 119 -19.31 -6.13 5.58
CA GLY A 119 -19.24 -6.05 7.03
C GLY A 119 -18.37 -7.11 7.68
N ARG A 120 -18.17 -6.99 8.99
CA ARG A 120 -17.32 -7.88 9.80
C ARG A 120 -17.83 -9.33 9.89
N LYS A 121 -19.08 -9.58 9.49
CA LYS A 121 -19.63 -10.93 9.35
C LYS A 121 -19.29 -11.59 8.03
N HIS A 122 -18.58 -10.89 7.15
CA HIS A 122 -18.19 -11.34 5.82
C HIS A 122 -19.37 -11.83 4.98
N VAL A 123 -20.48 -11.08 5.02
CA VAL A 123 -21.69 -11.42 4.28
C VAL A 123 -21.39 -11.35 2.78
N PRO A 124 -21.57 -12.46 2.02
CA PRO A 124 -21.33 -12.43 0.59
C PRO A 124 -22.42 -11.60 -0.12
N GLY A 125 -22.00 -10.84 -1.12
CA GLY A 125 -22.90 -10.03 -1.94
C GLY A 125 -22.38 -9.89 -3.37
N VAL A 126 -23.17 -9.22 -4.19
CA VAL A 126 -22.81 -8.88 -5.57
C VAL A 126 -23.23 -7.44 -5.88
N ILE A 127 -22.43 -6.74 -6.68
CA ILE A 127 -22.80 -5.42 -7.18
C ILE A 127 -23.69 -5.58 -8.40
N GLY A 128 -25.00 -5.35 -8.22
CA GLY A 128 -26.02 -5.49 -9.24
C GLY A 128 -26.28 -4.20 -10.01
N ALA A 129 -26.68 -4.35 -11.26
CA ALA A 129 -27.15 -3.27 -12.13
C ALA A 129 -28.46 -3.68 -12.80
N LYS A 130 -29.18 -2.70 -13.37
CA LYS A 130 -30.38 -2.95 -14.19
C LYS A 130 -30.07 -3.98 -15.28
N ALA A 131 -30.93 -5.00 -15.38
CA ALA A 131 -30.73 -6.06 -16.36
C ALA A 131 -30.76 -5.52 -17.80
N ILE A 132 -29.89 -6.04 -18.66
CA ILE A 132 -29.66 -5.50 -20.02
C ILE A 132 -30.93 -5.43 -20.87
N HIS A 133 -31.82 -6.43 -20.75
CA HIS A 133 -33.10 -6.47 -21.50
C HIS A 133 -34.12 -5.41 -21.02
N LEU A 134 -33.88 -4.77 -19.89
CA LEU A 134 -34.69 -3.66 -19.37
C LEU A 134 -34.07 -2.30 -19.67
N THR A 135 -32.86 -2.25 -20.28
CA THR A 135 -32.18 -1.01 -20.60
C THR A 135 -32.52 -0.53 -22.01
N THR A 136 -32.49 0.81 -22.24
CA THR A 136 -32.55 1.39 -23.55
C THR A 136 -31.17 1.31 -24.26
N LYS A 137 -31.11 1.65 -25.54
CA LYS A 137 -29.82 1.72 -26.26
C LYS A 137 -28.92 2.80 -25.67
N GLU A 138 -29.49 3.95 -25.37
CA GLU A 138 -28.80 5.12 -24.81
C GLU A 138 -28.21 4.82 -23.43
N GLU A 139 -28.96 4.09 -22.56
CA GLU A 139 -28.46 3.66 -21.25
C GLU A 139 -27.24 2.72 -21.38
N ARG A 140 -27.18 1.87 -22.43
CA ARG A 140 -26.04 0.96 -22.63
C ARG A 140 -24.78 1.62 -23.19
N GLU A 141 -24.93 2.79 -23.81
CA GLU A 141 -23.82 3.59 -24.37
C GLU A 141 -23.17 4.51 -23.32
N GLN A 142 -23.74 4.60 -22.11
CA GLN A 142 -23.23 5.43 -21.03
C GLN A 142 -22.54 4.61 -19.93
N VAL A 143 -21.54 5.22 -19.30
CA VAL A 143 -20.95 4.65 -18.08
C VAL A 143 -21.98 4.71 -16.95
N LEU A 144 -22.23 3.57 -16.31
CA LEU A 144 -23.16 3.46 -15.20
C LEU A 144 -22.71 4.35 -14.04
N LYS A 145 -23.63 5.12 -13.49
CA LYS A 145 -23.39 5.91 -12.29
C LYS A 145 -23.48 5.02 -11.04
N VAL A 146 -22.61 5.23 -10.09
CA VAL A 146 -22.59 4.45 -8.83
C VAL A 146 -23.96 4.43 -8.14
N ASN A 147 -24.69 5.55 -8.11
CA ASN A 147 -26.01 5.63 -7.50
C ASN A 147 -27.09 4.80 -8.21
N SER A 148 -26.86 4.28 -9.42
CA SER A 148 -27.74 3.34 -10.11
C SER A 148 -27.44 1.87 -9.79
N LEU A 149 -26.38 1.59 -9.04
CA LEU A 149 -25.95 0.26 -8.63
C LEU A 149 -26.47 -0.06 -7.22
N ARG A 150 -26.58 -1.35 -6.91
CA ARG A 150 -26.89 -1.84 -5.56
C ARG A 150 -25.93 -2.98 -5.21
N ILE A 151 -25.60 -3.08 -3.93
CA ILE A 151 -25.03 -4.31 -3.38
C ILE A 151 -26.21 -5.16 -2.93
N ASP A 152 -26.28 -6.37 -3.51
CA ASP A 152 -27.30 -7.38 -3.24
C ASP A 152 -26.65 -8.49 -2.40
N VAL A 153 -27.16 -8.68 -1.18
CA VAL A 153 -26.75 -9.74 -0.24
C VAL A 153 -27.81 -10.84 -0.11
N GLY A 154 -28.78 -10.84 -1.01
CA GLY A 154 -29.87 -11.82 -1.08
C GLY A 154 -31.03 -11.54 -0.11
N LEU A 155 -32.17 -12.17 -0.37
CA LEU A 155 -33.36 -12.04 0.47
C LEU A 155 -33.10 -12.47 1.91
N GLY A 156 -33.56 -11.68 2.86
CA GLY A 156 -33.30 -11.87 4.30
C GLY A 156 -31.92 -11.38 4.76
N GLY A 157 -31.07 -10.95 3.85
CA GLY A 157 -29.72 -10.46 4.14
C GLY A 157 -29.67 -9.14 4.88
N SER A 158 -30.74 -8.34 4.82
CA SER A 158 -30.86 -7.07 5.57
C SER A 158 -30.66 -7.22 7.09
N LYS A 159 -30.88 -8.40 7.65
CA LYS A 159 -30.64 -8.70 9.08
C LYS A 159 -29.15 -8.88 9.42
N LEU A 160 -28.30 -9.05 8.42
CA LEU A 160 -26.88 -9.35 8.56
C LEU A 160 -25.96 -8.17 8.28
N VAL A 161 -26.48 -7.15 7.58
CA VAL A 161 -25.75 -5.95 7.12
C VAL A 161 -26.36 -4.70 7.76
N GLU A 162 -25.47 -3.81 8.20
CA GLU A 162 -25.88 -2.54 8.81
C GLU A 162 -25.46 -1.34 7.94
N ILE A 163 -26.17 -0.23 8.05
CA ILE A 163 -25.76 1.04 7.44
C ILE A 163 -24.43 1.47 8.07
N GLY A 164 -23.46 1.81 7.22
CA GLY A 164 -22.09 2.09 7.64
C GLY A 164 -21.14 0.90 7.48
N ASP A 165 -21.64 -0.33 7.30
CA ASP A 165 -20.77 -1.47 6.98
C ASP A 165 -19.94 -1.20 5.73
N ARG A 166 -18.71 -1.64 5.76
CA ARG A 166 -17.79 -1.61 4.62
C ARG A 166 -17.98 -2.84 3.75
N ALA A 167 -17.73 -2.68 2.45
CA ALA A 167 -17.68 -3.79 1.52
C ALA A 167 -16.42 -3.72 0.68
N THR A 168 -15.76 -4.87 0.50
CA THR A 168 -14.60 -5.03 -0.37
C THR A 168 -14.87 -6.08 -1.44
N PHE A 169 -14.03 -6.13 -2.47
CA PHE A 169 -14.10 -7.17 -3.50
C PHE A 169 -13.76 -8.55 -2.91
N ALA A 170 -14.47 -9.59 -3.35
CA ALA A 170 -14.31 -10.97 -2.87
C ALA A 170 -13.17 -11.73 -3.59
N THR A 171 -12.18 -11.03 -4.10
CA THR A 171 -11.05 -11.65 -4.83
C THR A 171 -9.98 -12.12 -3.84
N SER A 172 -9.74 -13.43 -3.82
CA SER A 172 -8.68 -14.01 -3.00
C SER A 172 -7.31 -13.94 -3.68
N LEU A 173 -6.24 -13.85 -2.89
CA LEU A 173 -4.88 -13.91 -3.40
C LEU A 173 -4.61 -15.27 -4.10
N ALA A 174 -3.96 -15.21 -5.23
CA ALA A 174 -3.51 -16.37 -5.99
C ALA A 174 -2.13 -16.19 -6.59
N VAL A 175 -1.34 -17.26 -6.64
CA VAL A 175 -0.06 -17.28 -7.33
C VAL A 175 -0.29 -17.61 -8.80
N LEU A 176 0.20 -16.76 -9.71
CA LEU A 176 0.12 -16.91 -11.16
C LEU A 176 1.53 -17.01 -11.75
N GLY A 177 2.12 -18.21 -11.70
CA GLY A 177 3.53 -18.39 -12.08
C GLY A 177 4.45 -17.46 -11.27
N PRO A 178 5.20 -16.54 -11.90
CA PRO A 178 6.09 -15.61 -11.21
C PRO A 178 5.39 -14.35 -10.66
N SER A 179 4.07 -14.33 -10.63
CA SER A 179 3.27 -13.17 -10.22
C SER A 179 2.26 -13.54 -9.13
N LEU A 180 1.78 -12.53 -8.43
CA LEU A 180 0.63 -12.61 -7.53
C LEU A 180 -0.54 -11.85 -8.15
N ARG A 181 -1.76 -12.39 -7.97
CA ARG A 181 -3.01 -11.68 -8.27
C ARG A 181 -3.86 -11.64 -7.02
N GLY A 182 -4.31 -10.45 -6.63
CA GLY A 182 -5.19 -10.27 -5.46
C GLY A 182 -5.91 -8.93 -5.48
N LYS A 183 -6.88 -8.77 -4.59
CA LYS A 183 -7.36 -7.44 -4.21
C LYS A 183 -6.36 -6.78 -3.26
N ALA A 184 -6.48 -5.50 -3.07
CA ALA A 184 -5.80 -4.75 -2.01
C ALA A 184 -4.27 -4.99 -1.92
N LEU A 185 -3.61 -5.37 -3.04
CA LEU A 185 -2.15 -5.44 -3.08
C LEU A 185 -1.55 -4.06 -2.80
N ASP A 186 -2.25 -3.02 -3.17
CA ASP A 186 -2.17 -1.67 -2.68
C ASP A 186 -2.97 -1.56 -1.36
N ASP A 187 -2.37 -1.36 -0.18
CA ASP A 187 -0.92 -1.43 0.07
C ASP A 187 -0.56 -2.57 1.03
N ARG A 188 -1.20 -3.74 0.87
CA ARG A 188 -0.86 -4.92 1.68
C ARG A 188 0.56 -5.42 1.45
N LEU A 189 1.16 -5.08 0.30
CA LEU A 189 2.57 -5.36 0.01
C LEU A 189 3.47 -4.49 0.89
N GLY A 190 3.19 -3.21 1.03
CA GLY A 190 3.91 -2.33 1.96
C GLY A 190 3.75 -2.78 3.41
N VAL A 191 2.53 -3.15 3.83
CA VAL A 191 2.29 -3.71 5.17
C VAL A 191 3.13 -4.96 5.40
N PHE A 192 3.15 -5.89 4.45
CA PHE A 192 4.01 -7.07 4.49
C PHE A 192 5.48 -6.70 4.61
N ASN A 193 5.95 -5.81 3.76
CA ASN A 193 7.34 -5.35 3.75
C ASN A 193 7.75 -4.74 5.08
N LEU A 194 6.91 -3.89 5.67
CA LEU A 194 7.21 -3.24 6.95
C LEU A 194 7.26 -4.25 8.11
N ILE A 195 6.39 -5.26 8.11
CA ILE A 195 6.45 -6.39 9.05
C ILE A 195 7.79 -7.13 8.89
N GLN A 196 8.22 -7.43 7.67
CA GLN A 196 9.48 -8.13 7.41
C GLN A 196 10.71 -7.27 7.78
N LEU A 197 10.64 -5.96 7.56
CA LEU A 197 11.69 -5.03 7.98
C LEU A 197 11.81 -4.97 9.51
N LEU A 198 10.70 -4.96 10.25
CA LEU A 198 10.73 -5.00 11.72
C LEU A 198 11.31 -6.32 12.24
N LYS A 199 11.00 -7.46 11.61
CA LYS A 199 11.59 -8.76 11.95
C LYS A 199 13.10 -8.84 11.70
N ASN A 200 13.63 -7.95 10.86
CA ASN A 200 15.04 -7.88 10.45
C ASN A 200 15.59 -6.46 10.56
N ALA A 201 15.16 -5.70 11.54
CA ALA A 201 15.46 -4.27 11.62
C ALA A 201 16.97 -4.00 11.75
N PRO A 202 17.52 -3.06 10.97
CA PRO A 202 18.90 -2.64 11.12
C PRO A 202 19.16 -1.96 12.46
N GLU A 203 20.32 -2.22 13.06
CA GLU A 203 20.68 -1.70 14.38
C GLU A 203 21.23 -0.27 14.37
N ASN A 204 21.53 0.30 13.21
CA ASN A 204 22.16 1.63 13.04
C ASN A 204 21.16 2.79 13.09
N ILE A 205 19.86 2.53 13.10
CA ILE A 205 18.78 3.53 13.11
C ILE A 205 17.73 3.21 14.17
N ASP A 206 16.91 4.20 14.53
CA ASP A 206 15.63 3.97 15.19
C ASP A 206 14.56 3.87 14.11
N LEU A 207 14.00 2.66 13.91
CA LEU A 207 12.92 2.44 12.96
C LEU A 207 11.58 2.74 13.63
N LEU A 208 10.87 3.74 13.10
CA LEU A 208 9.55 4.18 13.51
C LEU A 208 8.55 3.67 12.46
N ALA A 209 7.96 2.53 12.70
CA ALA A 209 7.04 1.91 11.77
C ALA A 209 5.61 2.40 12.02
N ALA A 210 4.97 2.94 10.99
CA ALA A 210 3.58 3.39 11.00
C ALA A 210 2.76 2.58 10.00
N PHE A 211 1.89 1.72 10.50
CA PHE A 211 0.83 1.10 9.72
C PHE A 211 -0.36 2.05 9.77
N THR A 212 -0.53 2.80 8.70
CA THR A 212 -1.44 3.95 8.66
C THR A 212 -2.85 3.56 8.24
N VAL A 213 -3.79 4.44 8.52
CA VAL A 213 -5.21 4.30 8.15
C VAL A 213 -5.66 5.44 7.25
N GLN A 214 -6.70 5.21 6.45
CA GLN A 214 -7.36 6.24 5.63
C GLN A 214 -6.39 6.99 4.70
N GLU A 215 -5.41 6.29 4.13
CA GLU A 215 -4.54 6.83 3.09
C GLU A 215 -5.36 7.20 1.86
N GLU A 216 -6.23 6.30 1.40
CA GLU A 216 -7.11 6.39 0.24
C GLU A 216 -8.13 7.55 0.30
N LEU A 217 -8.29 8.15 1.48
CA LEU A 217 -9.13 9.33 1.74
C LEU A 217 -8.31 10.62 1.99
N GLY A 218 -7.02 10.61 1.65
CA GLY A 218 -6.15 11.77 1.70
C GLY A 218 -5.11 11.75 2.81
N LEU A 219 -4.36 10.64 2.97
CA LEU A 219 -3.14 10.53 3.79
C LEU A 219 -3.37 10.84 5.28
N ARG A 220 -4.57 10.53 5.79
CA ARG A 220 -5.01 11.05 7.10
C ARG A 220 -4.24 10.45 8.26
N GLY A 221 -4.03 9.13 8.25
CA GLY A 221 -3.30 8.43 9.30
C GLY A 221 -1.85 8.86 9.38
N ALA A 222 -1.19 8.99 8.23
CA ALA A 222 0.21 9.41 8.17
C ALA A 222 0.44 10.82 8.74
N THR A 223 -0.53 11.72 8.58
CA THR A 223 -0.45 13.07 9.16
C THR A 223 -0.30 13.02 10.69
N VAL A 224 -1.10 12.17 11.35
CA VAL A 224 -1.08 12.02 12.81
C VAL A 224 0.16 11.24 13.27
N ALA A 225 0.48 10.15 12.58
CA ALA A 225 1.63 9.31 12.88
C ALA A 225 2.96 10.08 12.78
N ALA A 226 3.15 10.87 11.72
CA ALA A 226 4.34 11.68 11.54
C ALA A 226 4.48 12.78 12.59
N TYR A 227 3.36 13.40 12.98
CA TYR A 227 3.37 14.40 14.07
C TYR A 227 3.79 13.75 15.39
N HIS A 228 3.28 12.55 15.70
CA HIS A 228 3.60 11.81 16.91
C HIS A 228 5.08 11.39 16.94
N PHE A 229 5.58 10.77 15.88
CA PHE A 229 6.93 10.24 15.82
C PHE A 229 8.02 11.31 15.71
N ASN A 230 7.74 12.45 15.10
CA ASN A 230 8.73 13.51 14.82
C ASN A 230 10.02 12.94 14.24
N PRO A 231 9.98 12.30 13.07
CA PRO A 231 11.12 11.62 12.48
C PRO A 231 12.13 12.58 11.86
N ASP A 232 13.37 12.11 11.68
CA ASP A 232 14.42 12.83 10.95
C ASP A 232 14.29 12.61 9.42
N ILE A 233 13.73 11.46 9.02
CA ILE A 233 13.49 11.04 7.63
C ILE A 233 12.16 10.30 7.55
N GLY A 234 11.40 10.54 6.47
CA GLY A 234 10.16 9.84 6.14
C GLY A 234 10.26 9.03 4.86
N ILE A 235 9.74 7.81 4.88
CA ILE A 235 9.65 6.93 3.71
C ILE A 235 8.24 6.36 3.65
N ALA A 236 7.55 6.53 2.53
CA ALA A 236 6.35 5.77 2.23
C ALA A 236 6.73 4.54 1.41
N MET A 237 6.33 3.35 1.87
CA MET A 237 6.34 2.14 1.05
C MET A 237 4.91 1.89 0.63
N ASP A 238 4.71 1.65 -0.67
CA ASP A 238 3.39 1.68 -1.28
C ASP A 238 3.36 0.83 -2.57
N SER A 239 2.24 0.80 -3.28
CA SER A 239 2.14 0.30 -4.64
C SER A 239 2.09 1.45 -5.65
N THR A 240 2.36 1.19 -6.93
CA THR A 240 2.29 2.21 -7.97
C THR A 240 1.80 1.64 -9.31
N PRO A 241 0.99 2.41 -10.09
CA PRO A 241 0.47 1.91 -11.36
C PRO A 241 1.57 1.51 -12.34
N ALA A 242 1.59 0.24 -12.75
CA ALA A 242 2.33 -0.25 -13.90
C ALA A 242 1.43 -0.17 -15.14
N ASN A 243 1.66 0.83 -15.98
CA ASN A 243 0.91 1.04 -17.23
C ASN A 243 1.70 0.51 -18.43
N ASP A 244 2.28 -0.67 -18.27
CA ASP A 244 3.17 -1.33 -19.22
C ASP A 244 2.43 -2.27 -20.20
N MET A 245 1.12 -2.10 -20.32
CA MET A 245 0.31 -2.80 -21.31
C MET A 245 0.64 -2.28 -22.71
N PRO A 246 0.63 -3.15 -23.75
CA PRO A 246 0.76 -2.70 -25.12
C PRO A 246 -0.27 -1.62 -25.48
N HIS A 247 0.09 -0.71 -26.35
CA HIS A 247 -0.88 0.21 -26.91
C HIS A 247 -1.95 -0.54 -27.70
N PHE A 248 -3.15 0.06 -27.80
CA PHE A 248 -4.29 -0.55 -28.48
C PHE A 248 -4.05 -0.79 -29.97
N ASP A 249 -3.19 0.00 -30.61
CA ASP A 249 -2.74 -0.13 -31.99
C ASP A 249 -1.60 -1.14 -32.20
N GLY A 250 -1.11 -1.75 -31.11
CA GLY A 250 -0.04 -2.74 -31.14
C GLY A 250 1.37 -2.17 -31.17
N GLU A 251 1.53 -0.84 -31.08
CA GLU A 251 2.84 -0.21 -30.91
C GLU A 251 3.41 -0.41 -29.49
N ASP A 252 4.73 -0.27 -29.36
CA ASP A 252 5.41 -0.36 -28.05
C ASP A 252 4.98 0.81 -27.14
N ASN A 253 4.62 0.50 -25.92
CA ASN A 253 4.25 1.51 -24.94
C ASN A 253 5.51 2.14 -24.32
N HIS A 254 5.84 3.33 -24.77
CA HIS A 254 6.96 4.14 -24.24
C HIS A 254 6.53 5.15 -23.16
N THR A 255 5.24 5.22 -22.85
CA THR A 255 4.67 6.20 -21.90
C THR A 255 4.23 5.58 -20.56
N HIS A 256 4.70 4.36 -20.28
CA HIS A 256 4.38 3.70 -19.01
C HIS A 256 4.93 4.48 -17.82
N ASN A 257 4.15 4.54 -16.75
CA ASN A 257 4.57 5.16 -15.49
C ASN A 257 5.67 4.33 -14.80
N THR A 258 5.39 3.04 -14.63
CA THR A 258 6.32 1.98 -14.24
C THR A 258 5.98 0.72 -15.03
N LYS A 259 6.82 -0.28 -14.96
CA LYS A 259 6.58 -1.58 -15.59
C LYS A 259 6.82 -2.72 -14.59
N LEU A 260 6.11 -3.81 -14.76
CA LEU A 260 6.41 -5.06 -14.07
C LEU A 260 7.80 -5.58 -14.46
N ASP A 261 8.45 -6.31 -13.57
CA ASP A 261 9.79 -6.87 -13.76
C ASP A 261 10.90 -5.82 -13.87
N GLY A 262 10.59 -4.57 -13.51
CA GLY A 262 11.54 -3.46 -13.48
C GLY A 262 12.17 -3.22 -12.10
N GLY A 263 11.76 -3.96 -11.09
CA GLY A 263 12.15 -3.74 -9.70
C GLY A 263 11.37 -2.58 -9.03
N PRO A 264 11.70 -2.25 -7.78
CA PRO A 264 11.07 -1.17 -7.04
C PRO A 264 11.13 0.16 -7.79
N ALA A 265 10.05 0.91 -7.67
CA ALA A 265 9.90 2.24 -8.26
C ALA A 265 10.25 3.32 -7.23
N ILE A 266 11.29 4.10 -7.50
CA ILE A 266 11.74 5.21 -6.66
C ILE A 266 11.14 6.50 -7.19
N TYR A 267 10.45 7.25 -6.35
CA TYR A 267 9.72 8.45 -6.77
C TYR A 267 10.62 9.66 -6.86
N LEU A 268 10.56 10.36 -8.01
CA LEU A 268 11.08 11.72 -8.14
C LEU A 268 10.04 12.74 -7.67
N MET A 269 8.78 12.55 -8.08
CA MET A 269 7.64 13.33 -7.60
C MET A 269 6.31 12.62 -7.88
N ASP A 270 5.30 12.99 -7.11
CA ASP A 270 3.89 12.71 -7.36
C ASP A 270 3.04 13.98 -7.18
N GLY A 271 1.72 13.85 -7.06
CA GLY A 271 0.81 14.98 -6.84
C GLY A 271 0.89 15.60 -5.44
N ALA A 272 1.48 14.90 -4.47
CA ALA A 272 1.55 15.31 -3.07
C ALA A 272 2.96 15.60 -2.57
N THR A 273 4.01 15.05 -3.24
CA THR A 273 5.39 15.06 -2.75
C THR A 273 6.39 15.27 -3.89
N ILE A 274 7.46 16.00 -3.59
CA ILE A 274 8.71 15.95 -4.36
C ILE A 274 9.71 15.19 -3.49
N GLY A 275 10.24 14.07 -3.99
CA GLY A 275 11.20 13.25 -3.28
C GLY A 275 12.47 14.02 -2.94
N ASP A 276 12.95 13.93 -1.69
CA ASP A 276 14.21 14.56 -1.31
C ASP A 276 15.35 13.95 -2.13
N HIS A 277 16.07 14.78 -2.86
CA HIS A 277 17.11 14.35 -3.80
C HIS A 277 18.24 13.53 -3.16
N ARG A 278 18.53 13.78 -1.86
CA ARG A 278 19.53 13.02 -1.09
C ARG A 278 19.05 11.59 -0.85
N LEU A 279 17.76 11.44 -0.51
CA LEU A 279 17.14 10.14 -0.29
C LEU A 279 16.96 9.35 -1.60
N VAL A 280 16.56 10.02 -2.67
CA VAL A 280 16.50 9.42 -4.02
C VAL A 280 17.88 8.89 -4.42
N LYS A 281 18.91 9.72 -4.30
CA LYS A 281 20.30 9.33 -4.62
C LYS A 281 20.78 8.17 -3.76
N TRP A 282 20.54 8.22 -2.46
CA TRP A 282 20.89 7.13 -1.53
C TRP A 282 20.25 5.78 -1.91
N LEU A 283 18.97 5.78 -2.30
CA LEU A 283 18.26 4.59 -2.75
C LEU A 283 18.82 4.05 -4.05
N THR A 284 19.03 4.90 -5.06
CA THR A 284 19.55 4.50 -6.37
C THR A 284 20.98 3.97 -6.28
N GLU A 285 21.88 4.66 -5.56
CA GLU A 285 23.26 4.20 -5.33
C GLU A 285 23.28 2.87 -4.55
N THR A 286 22.36 2.67 -3.61
CA THR A 286 22.23 1.38 -2.91
C THR A 286 21.78 0.28 -3.86
N ALA A 287 20.77 0.55 -4.69
CA ALA A 287 20.28 -0.44 -5.67
C ALA A 287 21.38 -0.87 -6.63
N GLU A 288 22.16 0.08 -7.16
CA GLU A 288 23.28 -0.19 -8.04
C GLU A 288 24.39 -1.01 -7.35
N ALA A 289 24.79 -0.61 -6.13
CA ALA A 289 25.83 -1.31 -5.37
C ALA A 289 25.41 -2.74 -5.00
N GLU A 290 24.13 -2.98 -4.72
CA GLU A 290 23.58 -4.31 -4.40
C GLU A 290 23.13 -5.10 -5.64
N LYS A 291 23.23 -4.51 -6.83
CA LYS A 291 22.76 -5.08 -8.09
C LYS A 291 21.29 -5.50 -8.02
N ILE A 292 20.47 -4.63 -7.47
CA ILE A 292 19.02 -4.78 -7.40
C ILE A 292 18.42 -4.06 -8.59
N PRO A 293 17.59 -4.69 -9.42
CA PRO A 293 16.81 -4.00 -10.45
C PRO A 293 15.97 -2.88 -9.79
N TRP A 294 15.90 -1.73 -10.43
CA TRP A 294 15.09 -0.59 -9.95
C TRP A 294 14.70 0.32 -11.11
N GLN A 295 13.69 1.15 -10.88
CA GLN A 295 13.24 2.12 -11.88
C GLN A 295 12.80 3.42 -11.21
N TYR A 296 12.84 4.53 -11.97
CA TYR A 296 12.15 5.74 -11.53
C TYR A 296 10.66 5.62 -11.81
N ARG A 297 9.85 6.00 -10.81
CA ARG A 297 8.47 6.31 -11.10
C ARG A 297 8.41 7.64 -11.84
N GLN A 298 7.81 7.64 -13.03
CA GLN A 298 7.61 8.87 -13.80
C GLN A 298 6.68 9.83 -13.05
N PRO A 299 6.91 11.15 -13.14
CA PRO A 299 6.04 12.14 -12.52
C PRO A 299 4.58 11.93 -12.90
N GLY A 300 3.67 11.95 -11.93
CA GLY A 300 2.26 11.66 -12.15
C GLY A 300 1.35 12.20 -11.07
N ARG A 301 0.06 11.94 -11.23
CA ARG A 301 -0.97 12.27 -10.25
C ARG A 301 -0.97 11.25 -9.11
N GLY A 302 -1.86 11.48 -8.12
CA GLY A 302 -1.95 10.70 -6.88
C GLY A 302 -0.95 11.19 -5.85
N GLY A 303 -0.80 10.47 -4.77
CA GLY A 303 0.13 10.74 -3.69
C GLY A 303 0.36 9.45 -2.91
N THR A 304 1.24 9.52 -1.93
CA THR A 304 1.50 8.48 -0.94
C THR A 304 1.59 9.13 0.43
N ASP A 305 1.67 8.37 1.48
CA ASP A 305 1.86 8.85 2.85
C ASP A 305 3.06 9.82 3.01
N ALA A 306 4.06 9.76 2.12
CA ALA A 306 5.16 10.74 2.10
C ALA A 306 4.65 12.18 1.92
N GLY A 307 3.51 12.37 1.24
CA GLY A 307 2.87 13.67 1.05
C GLY A 307 2.34 14.30 2.34
N ALA A 308 2.04 13.52 3.36
CA ALA A 308 1.70 13.99 4.70
C ALA A 308 2.94 14.14 5.57
N ILE A 309 3.85 13.15 5.52
CA ILE A 309 5.05 13.12 6.37
C ILE A 309 5.94 14.34 6.12
N HIS A 310 6.22 14.67 4.85
CA HIS A 310 7.17 15.74 4.52
C HIS A 310 6.72 17.13 4.98
N LYS A 311 5.42 17.35 5.20
CA LYS A 311 4.83 18.62 5.68
C LYS A 311 4.71 18.70 7.20
N THR A 312 5.08 17.63 7.92
CA THR A 312 4.93 17.62 9.37
C THR A 312 5.91 18.55 10.05
N ARG A 313 5.42 19.31 11.06
CA ARG A 313 6.19 20.23 11.90
C ARG A 313 7.01 21.24 11.07
N ALA A 314 8.34 21.17 11.14
CA ALA A 314 9.25 22.05 10.41
C ALA A 314 9.65 21.50 9.02
N GLY A 315 9.05 20.41 8.63
CA GLY A 315 9.37 19.67 7.40
C GLY A 315 10.29 18.47 7.66
N VAL A 316 10.05 17.38 6.94
CA VAL A 316 10.80 16.11 7.04
C VAL A 316 11.24 15.70 5.64
N PRO A 317 12.54 15.51 5.38
CA PRO A 317 13.01 14.91 4.13
C PRO A 317 12.32 13.58 3.89
N SER A 318 11.63 13.43 2.76
CA SER A 318 10.80 12.24 2.51
C SER A 318 10.95 11.74 1.07
N VAL A 319 10.71 10.46 0.88
CA VAL A 319 10.70 9.77 -0.42
C VAL A 319 9.71 8.62 -0.41
N SER A 320 9.18 8.24 -1.57
CA SER A 320 8.35 7.05 -1.74
C SER A 320 9.09 5.97 -2.53
N VAL A 321 8.89 4.73 -2.13
CA VAL A 321 9.37 3.53 -2.81
C VAL A 321 8.21 2.56 -2.95
N SER A 322 7.85 2.21 -4.18
CA SER A 322 6.64 1.43 -4.43
C SER A 322 6.88 0.18 -5.27
N VAL A 323 6.02 -0.80 -5.07
CA VAL A 323 5.96 -2.01 -5.90
C VAL A 323 5.11 -1.73 -7.14
N PRO A 324 5.61 -1.96 -8.37
CA PRO A 324 4.81 -1.81 -9.57
C PRO A 324 3.64 -2.80 -9.59
N GLN A 325 2.43 -2.29 -9.84
CA GLN A 325 1.19 -3.07 -9.86
C GLN A 325 0.34 -2.72 -11.08
N ARG A 326 -0.06 -3.71 -11.86
CA ARG A 326 -1.13 -3.54 -12.86
C ARG A 326 -2.49 -3.56 -12.20
N TYR A 327 -3.42 -2.79 -12.78
CA TYR A 327 -4.82 -2.73 -12.35
C TYR A 327 -4.98 -2.28 -10.88
N LEU A 328 -4.20 -1.30 -10.47
CA LEU A 328 -4.32 -0.65 -9.16
C LEU A 328 -5.76 -0.12 -8.96
N HIS A 329 -6.26 -0.12 -7.71
CA HIS A 329 -7.64 0.27 -7.35
C HIS A 329 -8.72 -0.52 -8.10
N SER A 330 -8.47 -1.79 -8.38
CA SER A 330 -9.37 -2.68 -9.07
C SER A 330 -9.70 -3.93 -8.25
N PRO A 331 -10.72 -4.71 -8.65
CA PRO A 331 -11.02 -5.98 -7.99
C PRO A 331 -9.86 -6.97 -7.95
N ALA A 332 -8.88 -6.85 -8.86
CA ALA A 332 -7.77 -7.78 -8.96
C ALA A 332 -6.52 -7.13 -9.56
N GLY A 333 -5.59 -6.73 -8.73
CA GLY A 333 -4.26 -6.28 -9.14
C GLY A 333 -3.32 -7.45 -9.46
N ILE A 334 -2.26 -7.16 -10.23
CA ILE A 334 -1.19 -8.11 -10.55
C ILE A 334 0.16 -7.46 -10.27
N VAL A 335 1.03 -8.18 -9.54
CA VAL A 335 2.41 -7.78 -9.24
C VAL A 335 3.37 -8.92 -9.54
N ARG A 336 4.65 -8.60 -9.78
CA ARG A 336 5.72 -9.59 -9.87
C ARG A 336 6.26 -9.89 -8.49
N ILE A 337 6.46 -11.17 -8.19
CA ILE A 337 7.07 -11.62 -6.92
C ILE A 337 8.48 -11.04 -6.77
N ASP A 338 9.25 -10.99 -7.86
CA ASP A 338 10.61 -10.46 -7.82
C ASP A 338 10.65 -8.95 -7.56
N ASP A 339 9.67 -8.16 -8.05
CA ASP A 339 9.59 -6.72 -7.76
C ASP A 339 9.32 -6.48 -6.28
N GLU A 340 8.42 -7.27 -5.69
CA GLU A 340 8.13 -7.24 -4.24
C GLU A 340 9.37 -7.58 -3.40
N LEU A 341 10.02 -8.69 -3.71
CA LEU A 341 11.22 -9.13 -2.97
C LEU A 341 12.40 -8.17 -3.16
N ASN A 342 12.55 -7.58 -4.35
CA ASN A 342 13.58 -6.58 -4.62
C ASN A 342 13.28 -5.26 -3.87
N THR A 343 12.02 -4.88 -3.68
CA THR A 343 11.62 -3.72 -2.87
C THR A 343 12.05 -3.94 -1.42
N LEU A 344 11.69 -5.07 -0.84
CA LEU A 344 12.10 -5.40 0.53
C LEU A 344 13.63 -5.47 0.69
N LYS A 345 14.32 -6.08 -0.28
CA LYS A 345 15.79 -6.18 -0.29
C LYS A 345 16.46 -4.81 -0.39
N LEU A 346 15.97 -3.93 -1.27
CA LEU A 346 16.46 -2.57 -1.41
C LEU A 346 16.30 -1.79 -0.11
N MET A 347 15.11 -1.81 0.47
CA MET A 347 14.83 -1.08 1.69
C MET A 347 15.70 -1.54 2.86
N HIS A 348 15.84 -2.85 3.07
CA HIS A 348 16.72 -3.36 4.11
C HIS A 348 18.19 -2.96 3.89
N ALA A 349 18.71 -3.09 2.66
CA ALA A 349 20.09 -2.73 2.32
C ALA A 349 20.35 -1.22 2.48
N ALA A 350 19.41 -0.40 2.08
CA ALA A 350 19.50 1.05 2.19
C ALA A 350 19.49 1.49 3.66
N LEU A 351 18.54 1.02 4.45
CA LEU A 351 18.45 1.33 5.88
C LEU A 351 19.70 0.90 6.65
N SER A 352 20.29 -0.26 6.31
CA SER A 352 21.52 -0.76 6.95
C SER A 352 22.75 0.11 6.69
N ARG A 353 22.71 0.99 5.68
CA ARG A 353 23.81 1.90 5.28
C ARG A 353 23.55 3.36 5.67
N LEU A 354 22.37 3.62 6.25
CA LEU A 354 21.96 4.99 6.55
C LEU A 354 22.70 5.55 7.76
N ASP A 355 23.20 6.75 7.62
CA ASP A 355 23.81 7.51 8.71
C ASP A 355 23.45 9.01 8.63
N LYS A 356 23.81 9.78 9.66
CA LYS A 356 23.47 11.21 9.77
C LYS A 356 24.05 12.10 8.67
N SER A 357 25.04 11.65 7.93
CA SER A 357 25.66 12.44 6.86
C SER A 357 24.68 12.76 5.74
N ILE A 358 23.62 11.93 5.57
CA ILE A 358 22.58 12.15 4.56
C ILE A 358 21.81 13.46 4.75
N LEU A 359 21.71 13.96 5.99
CA LEU A 359 21.01 15.19 6.32
C LEU A 359 21.89 16.46 6.18
N LYS A 360 23.20 16.30 5.94
CA LYS A 360 24.07 17.46 5.76
C LYS A 360 23.70 18.22 4.48
N PRO A 361 23.72 19.56 4.51
CA PRO A 361 23.63 20.35 3.29
C PRO A 361 24.71 19.88 2.31
N GLN A 362 24.35 19.67 1.04
CA GLN A 362 25.37 19.48 0.03
C GLN A 362 26.10 20.85 -0.12
N GLU A 363 27.41 20.89 0.16
CA GLU A 363 28.21 22.01 -0.21
C GLU A 363 28.13 22.17 -1.74
N ASN A 364 27.63 23.33 -2.17
CA ASN A 364 27.62 23.68 -3.58
C ASN A 364 29.05 23.65 -4.09
N LYS A 365 29.40 22.61 -4.86
CA LYS A 365 30.63 22.57 -5.63
C LYS A 365 30.47 23.32 -6.93
#